data_65dcff77b4363e523222b5d0412b9fa6
#
_entry.id   65dcff77b4363e523222b5d0412b9fa6
#
_cell.length_a   1.000
_cell.length_b   1.000
_cell.length_c   1.000
_cell.angle_alpha   90.00
_cell.angle_beta   90.00
_cell.angle_gamma   90.00
#
_symmetry.space_group_name_H-M   'P 1'
#
loop_
_entity.id
_entity.type
_entity.pdbx_description
1 polymer ?
#
loop_
_entity_poly.entity_id
_entity_poly.type
_entity_poly.pdbx_seq_one_letter_code
_entity_poly.pdbx_strand_id
1 'polypeptide(L)'
;MKQFQIDKTNPNRFRIKQTVDSPDNAQTEGAGKAKNVVIKIERFAFTANNLTYYMVGDKLGYWQFFPPINTSSNENWGVIPVWGVGQVISSNNDAVEVGSRFLGYFPPAEYLVMANTTVTNNNLIDCSPHRLKLPQGYNVYRPLPSLTAHANAEISTKQHEQENFQMLLWPLYATSFCLSEVVDAIPGAQREQLLVLSASSKTSLGLAFAFKEAGINAIGVTSEKRVASLEALGVYSAVIGYEQLDMLQLKSTVVV
;
A
#
# COMPACT_ATOMS: atom_id res chain seq x y z
N MET A 1 3.85 18.54 -15.22
CA MET A 1 3.70 17.54 -14.13
C MET A 1 4.77 17.74 -13.08
N LYS A 2 4.42 17.70 -11.79
CA LYS A 2 5.37 17.70 -10.65
C LYS A 2 5.50 16.31 -10.09
N GLN A 3 6.73 15.92 -9.68
CA GLN A 3 7.04 14.63 -9.09
C GLN A 3 8.06 14.81 -7.97
N PHE A 4 7.79 14.22 -6.79
CA PHE A 4 8.76 14.13 -5.71
C PHE A 4 9.79 13.04 -6.01
N GLN A 5 11.07 13.40 -5.90
CA GLN A 5 12.20 12.50 -6.12
C GLN A 5 13.14 12.55 -4.92
N ILE A 6 13.71 11.42 -4.56
CA ILE A 6 14.66 11.28 -3.47
C ILE A 6 15.96 10.64 -3.97
N ASP A 7 17.07 11.02 -3.39
CA ASP A 7 18.36 10.39 -3.69
C ASP A 7 18.40 8.99 -3.06
N LYS A 8 18.64 7.96 -3.86
CA LYS A 8 18.67 6.56 -3.41
C LYS A 8 19.77 6.24 -2.41
N THR A 9 20.80 7.10 -2.33
CA THR A 9 21.96 6.94 -1.44
C THR A 9 21.92 7.85 -0.22
N ASN A 10 21.05 8.89 -0.22
CA ASN A 10 20.92 9.85 0.88
C ASN A 10 19.48 10.30 1.07
N PRO A 11 18.76 9.75 2.07
CA PRO A 11 17.34 10.06 2.31
C PRO A 11 17.08 11.51 2.71
N ASN A 12 18.11 12.25 3.14
CA ASN A 12 17.97 13.68 3.47
C ASN A 12 18.04 14.57 2.22
N ARG A 13 18.32 13.98 1.05
CA ARG A 13 18.41 14.71 -0.21
C ARG A 13 17.20 14.38 -1.08
N PHE A 14 16.33 15.36 -1.27
CA PHE A 14 15.12 15.22 -2.08
C PHE A 14 14.87 16.47 -2.91
N ARG A 15 14.02 16.34 -3.92
CA ARG A 15 13.60 17.47 -4.78
C ARG A 15 12.19 17.27 -5.31
N ILE A 16 11.55 18.36 -5.73
CA ILE A 16 10.35 18.31 -6.58
C ILE A 16 10.81 18.65 -8.00
N LYS A 17 10.74 17.69 -8.88
CA LYS A 17 11.04 17.87 -10.31
C LYS A 17 9.76 18.25 -11.03
N GLN A 18 9.87 19.21 -11.94
CA GLN A 18 8.75 19.64 -12.78
C GLN A 18 9.08 19.43 -14.25
N THR A 19 8.09 18.98 -15.04
CA THR A 19 8.13 18.99 -16.50
C THR A 19 7.04 19.87 -17.06
N VAL A 20 7.30 20.47 -18.22
CA VAL A 20 6.35 21.31 -18.95
C VAL A 20 5.35 20.45 -19.74
N ASP A 21 5.69 19.18 -19.99
CA ASP A 21 4.86 18.29 -20.78
C ASP A 21 3.51 18.06 -20.09
N SER A 22 2.45 18.35 -20.84
CA SER A 22 1.09 17.99 -20.45
C SER A 22 0.95 16.45 -20.48
N PRO A 23 0.21 15.85 -19.55
CA PRO A 23 -0.11 14.42 -19.63
C PRO A 23 -0.84 14.05 -20.93
N ASP A 24 -1.47 15.00 -21.61
CA ASP A 24 -2.11 14.78 -22.91
C ASP A 24 -1.10 14.45 -24.02
N ASN A 25 0.13 14.93 -23.93
CA ASN A 25 1.20 14.61 -24.90
C ASN A 25 1.73 13.17 -24.75
N ALA A 26 1.55 12.54 -23.58
CA ALA A 26 1.92 11.16 -23.37
C ALA A 26 1.04 10.14 -24.14
N GLN A 27 -0.07 10.60 -24.73
CA GLN A 27 -0.96 9.78 -25.57
C GLN A 27 -0.42 9.58 -26.99
N THR A 28 0.55 10.38 -27.44
CA THR A 28 0.96 10.42 -28.85
C THR A 28 2.14 9.52 -29.19
N GLU A 29 2.89 9.01 -28.22
CA GLU A 29 4.00 8.08 -28.49
C GLU A 29 3.51 6.64 -28.44
N GLY A 30 3.03 6.13 -29.57
CA GLY A 30 2.60 4.74 -29.74
C GLY A 30 1.24 4.62 -30.41
N ALA A 31 1.07 5.20 -31.59
CA ALA A 31 -0.12 5.06 -32.41
C ALA A 31 -0.33 3.59 -32.83
N GLY A 32 -1.00 2.81 -32.00
CA GLY A 32 -1.44 1.47 -32.33
C GLY A 32 -1.73 0.59 -31.11
N LYS A 33 -3.00 0.39 -30.79
CA LYS A 33 -3.55 -0.62 -29.85
C LYS A 33 -3.21 -0.51 -28.36
N ALA A 34 -2.30 0.36 -27.90
CA ALA A 34 -2.02 0.53 -26.47
C ALA A 34 -3.18 1.24 -25.78
N LYS A 35 -3.70 0.64 -24.71
CA LYS A 35 -4.82 1.16 -23.93
C LYS A 35 -4.28 2.06 -22.81
N ASN A 36 -4.00 3.31 -23.12
CA ASN A 36 -3.43 4.28 -22.19
C ASN A 36 -4.50 4.86 -21.26
N VAL A 37 -4.13 5.08 -20.01
CA VAL A 37 -4.96 5.78 -19.02
C VAL A 37 -4.11 6.80 -18.28
N VAL A 38 -4.63 8.00 -18.10
CA VAL A 38 -4.01 9.06 -17.28
C VAL A 38 -4.86 9.31 -16.06
N ILE A 39 -4.24 9.16 -14.89
CA ILE A 39 -4.88 9.38 -13.59
C ILE A 39 -4.28 10.61 -12.93
N LYS A 40 -5.13 11.59 -12.61
CA LYS A 40 -4.78 12.69 -11.71
C LYS A 40 -4.81 12.19 -10.27
N ILE A 41 -3.70 12.30 -9.57
CA ILE A 41 -3.59 11.87 -8.18
C ILE A 41 -4.23 12.91 -7.28
N GLU A 42 -5.25 12.52 -6.52
CA GLU A 42 -5.99 13.41 -5.63
C GLU A 42 -5.30 13.50 -4.26
N ARG A 43 -4.94 12.34 -3.71
CA ARG A 43 -4.36 12.18 -2.37
C ARG A 43 -3.52 10.93 -2.30
N PHE A 44 -2.55 10.92 -1.40
CA PHE A 44 -1.78 9.72 -1.06
C PHE A 44 -1.35 9.72 0.40
N ALA A 45 -1.06 8.54 0.94
CA ALA A 45 -0.49 8.35 2.26
C ALA A 45 1.04 8.24 2.17
N PHE A 46 1.75 9.09 2.91
CA PHE A 46 3.19 8.97 3.12
C PHE A 46 3.44 8.59 4.58
N THR A 47 3.91 7.38 4.85
CA THR A 47 3.97 6.78 6.18
C THR A 47 5.35 6.17 6.45
N ALA A 48 5.59 5.69 7.66
CA ALA A 48 6.82 4.96 8.00
C ALA A 48 7.07 3.73 7.07
N ASN A 49 6.01 3.15 6.47
CA ASN A 49 6.15 2.06 5.51
C ASN A 49 6.91 2.49 4.23
N ASN A 50 6.86 3.76 3.86
CA ASN A 50 7.61 4.28 2.71
C ASN A 50 9.12 4.26 2.95
N LEU A 51 9.56 4.30 4.22
CA LEU A 51 10.97 4.08 4.56
C LEU A 51 11.41 2.66 4.20
N THR A 52 10.57 1.65 4.39
CA THR A 52 10.84 0.29 3.93
C THR A 52 11.02 0.25 2.41
N TYR A 53 10.14 0.90 1.64
CA TYR A 53 10.29 0.99 0.17
C TYR A 53 11.61 1.66 -0.23
N TYR A 54 12.07 2.64 0.52
CA TYR A 54 13.38 3.25 0.33
C TYR A 54 14.52 2.27 0.63
N MET A 55 14.51 1.66 1.83
CA MET A 55 15.60 0.81 2.34
C MET A 55 15.83 -0.46 1.51
N VAL A 56 14.75 -1.06 1.00
CA VAL A 56 14.82 -2.30 0.22
C VAL A 56 14.49 -2.09 -1.26
N GLY A 57 14.54 -0.84 -1.71
CA GLY A 57 14.11 -0.43 -3.04
C GLY A 57 14.83 -1.15 -4.18
N ASP A 58 16.14 -1.35 -4.07
CA ASP A 58 16.93 -2.12 -5.05
C ASP A 58 16.64 -3.62 -4.94
N LYS A 59 16.59 -4.15 -3.71
CA LYS A 59 16.42 -5.60 -3.46
C LYS A 59 15.05 -6.11 -3.91
N LEU A 60 13.98 -5.34 -3.68
CA LEU A 60 12.60 -5.71 -4.01
C LEU A 60 12.04 -4.98 -5.23
N GLY A 61 12.86 -4.19 -5.92
CA GLY A 61 12.49 -3.52 -7.16
C GLY A 61 11.57 -2.31 -7.01
N TYR A 62 11.42 -1.74 -5.83
CA TYR A 62 10.50 -0.61 -5.62
C TYR A 62 10.87 0.64 -6.44
N TRP A 63 12.16 0.87 -6.72
CA TRP A 63 12.60 1.96 -7.59
C TRP A 63 12.19 1.81 -9.07
N GLN A 64 11.77 0.62 -9.47
CA GLN A 64 11.41 0.33 -10.86
C GLN A 64 9.94 0.64 -11.17
N PHE A 65 9.07 0.81 -10.14
CA PHE A 65 7.65 1.06 -10.37
C PHE A 65 7.39 2.38 -11.08
N PHE A 66 8.14 3.42 -10.73
CA PHE A 66 7.95 4.76 -11.27
C PHE A 66 9.29 5.39 -11.62
N PRO A 67 9.61 5.49 -12.91
CA PRO A 67 10.82 6.18 -13.35
C PRO A 67 10.81 7.66 -12.94
N PRO A 68 11.95 8.20 -12.47
CA PRO A 68 12.06 9.62 -12.19
C PRO A 68 12.02 10.45 -13.48
N ILE A 69 11.15 11.45 -13.55
CA ILE A 69 11.04 12.34 -14.71
C ILE A 69 12.27 13.26 -14.82
N ASN A 70 12.66 13.60 -16.07
CA ASN A 70 13.73 14.55 -16.36
C ASN A 70 15.00 14.29 -15.53
N THR A 71 15.43 13.01 -15.48
CA THR A 71 16.60 12.56 -14.73
C THR A 71 17.52 11.79 -15.66
N SER A 72 18.80 12.13 -15.64
CA SER A 72 19.82 11.39 -16.40
C SER A 72 20.09 10.03 -15.76
N SER A 73 20.47 9.04 -16.55
CA SER A 73 20.82 7.69 -16.07
C SER A 73 21.99 7.68 -15.06
N ASN A 74 22.81 8.73 -15.06
CA ASN A 74 23.95 8.87 -14.15
C ASN A 74 23.60 9.51 -12.80
N GLU A 75 22.35 9.91 -12.60
CA GLU A 75 21.88 10.50 -11.35
C GLU A 75 21.19 9.44 -10.48
N ASN A 76 21.43 9.48 -9.16
CA ASN A 76 20.88 8.51 -8.20
C ASN A 76 19.45 8.84 -7.71
N TRP A 77 18.66 9.56 -8.48
CA TRP A 77 17.29 9.88 -8.11
C TRP A 77 16.35 8.69 -8.29
N GLY A 78 15.44 8.55 -7.35
CA GLY A 78 14.37 7.56 -7.37
C GLY A 78 13.02 8.16 -6.97
N VAL A 79 11.97 7.42 -7.19
CA VAL A 79 10.61 7.76 -6.78
C VAL A 79 10.12 6.70 -5.80
N ILE A 80 9.88 7.10 -4.55
CA ILE A 80 9.30 6.20 -3.54
C ILE A 80 7.82 6.05 -3.83
N PRO A 81 7.31 4.84 -4.11
CA PRO A 81 5.89 4.64 -4.34
C PRO A 81 5.05 4.92 -3.10
N VAL A 82 3.81 5.33 -3.31
CA VAL A 82 2.82 5.62 -2.27
C VAL A 82 1.49 4.93 -2.56
N TRP A 83 0.71 4.64 -1.54
CA TRP A 83 -0.69 4.26 -1.72
C TRP A 83 -1.55 5.51 -1.77
N GLY A 84 -2.40 5.59 -2.77
CA GLY A 84 -3.15 6.81 -3.05
C GLY A 84 -4.48 6.56 -3.73
N VAL A 85 -5.17 7.66 -3.96
CA VAL A 85 -6.44 7.74 -4.70
C VAL A 85 -6.25 8.73 -5.84
N GLY A 86 -6.78 8.39 -7.01
CA GLY A 86 -6.76 9.28 -8.16
C GLY A 86 -7.96 9.09 -9.07
N GLN A 87 -8.18 10.08 -9.92
CA GLN A 87 -9.28 10.13 -10.88
C GLN A 87 -8.74 10.09 -12.30
N VAL A 88 -9.37 9.30 -13.15
CA VAL A 88 -9.09 9.24 -14.59
C VAL A 88 -9.46 10.56 -15.23
N ILE A 89 -8.49 11.21 -15.86
CA ILE A 89 -8.70 12.46 -16.60
C ILE A 89 -8.64 12.25 -18.13
N SER A 90 -8.02 11.12 -18.56
CA SER A 90 -7.94 10.77 -19.97
C SER A 90 -7.81 9.26 -20.10
N SER A 91 -8.48 8.66 -21.09
CA SER A 91 -8.46 7.23 -21.37
C SER A 91 -8.71 6.97 -22.84
N ASN A 92 -7.94 6.03 -23.44
CA ASN A 92 -8.27 5.40 -24.72
C ASN A 92 -8.61 3.89 -24.55
N ASN A 93 -8.84 3.47 -23.30
CA ASN A 93 -9.35 2.15 -22.97
C ASN A 93 -10.88 2.21 -22.80
N ASP A 94 -11.63 1.62 -23.72
CA ASP A 94 -13.11 1.64 -23.73
C ASP A 94 -13.74 1.08 -22.44
N ALA A 95 -13.00 0.27 -21.68
CA ALA A 95 -13.45 -0.27 -20.39
C ALA A 95 -13.16 0.67 -19.19
N VAL A 96 -12.58 1.85 -19.41
CA VAL A 96 -12.19 2.81 -18.35
C VAL A 96 -12.74 4.18 -18.69
N GLU A 97 -13.77 4.59 -17.99
CA GLU A 97 -14.42 5.89 -18.18
C GLU A 97 -13.62 7.03 -17.55
N VAL A 98 -13.56 8.18 -18.23
CA VAL A 98 -13.05 9.44 -17.64
C VAL A 98 -13.95 9.82 -16.46
N GLY A 99 -13.34 10.22 -15.35
CA GLY A 99 -14.03 10.51 -14.10
C GLY A 99 -14.04 9.33 -13.11
N SER A 100 -13.77 8.10 -13.58
CA SER A 100 -13.62 6.94 -12.69
C SER A 100 -12.50 7.16 -11.67
N ARG A 101 -12.69 6.66 -10.45
CA ARG A 101 -11.73 6.82 -9.35
C ARG A 101 -11.17 5.48 -8.91
N PHE A 102 -9.90 5.48 -8.56
CA PHE A 102 -9.18 4.27 -8.16
C PHE A 102 -8.29 4.47 -6.96
N LEU A 103 -8.25 3.47 -6.09
CA LEU A 103 -7.24 3.28 -5.05
C LEU A 103 -6.14 2.37 -5.60
N GLY A 104 -4.89 2.74 -5.41
CA GLY A 104 -3.77 1.92 -5.89
C GLY A 104 -2.40 2.46 -5.50
N TYR A 105 -1.38 1.96 -6.21
CA TYR A 105 0.01 2.26 -5.97
C TYR A 105 0.49 3.31 -6.97
N PHE A 106 0.82 4.49 -6.47
CA PHE A 106 1.10 5.69 -7.24
C PHE A 106 2.52 6.24 -7.02
N PRO A 107 3.05 7.04 -7.96
CA PRO A 107 4.15 7.94 -7.62
C PRO A 107 3.62 9.11 -6.76
N PRO A 108 4.41 9.70 -5.87
CA PRO A 108 4.09 10.99 -5.25
C PRO A 108 4.26 12.13 -6.28
N ALA A 109 3.28 12.25 -7.16
CA ALA A 109 3.25 13.15 -8.31
C ALA A 109 1.84 13.69 -8.55
N GLU A 110 1.70 14.63 -9.49
CA GLU A 110 0.38 15.14 -9.89
C GLU A 110 -0.42 14.11 -10.70
N TYR A 111 0.28 13.30 -11.52
CA TYR A 111 -0.34 12.36 -12.45
C TYR A 111 0.41 11.03 -12.49
N LEU A 112 -0.34 9.97 -12.81
CA LEU A 112 0.19 8.69 -13.27
C LEU A 112 -0.26 8.46 -14.71
N VAL A 113 0.70 8.21 -15.59
CA VAL A 113 0.44 7.77 -16.97
C VAL A 113 0.69 6.26 -17.05
N MET A 114 -0.35 5.51 -17.39
CA MET A 114 -0.27 4.07 -17.67
C MET A 114 -0.21 3.88 -19.17
N ALA A 115 0.90 3.36 -19.67
CA ALA A 115 1.12 3.19 -21.12
C ALA A 115 0.32 2.05 -21.74
N ASN A 116 -0.14 1.11 -20.92
CA ASN A 116 -1.02 0.02 -21.35
C ASN A 116 -1.81 -0.50 -20.13
N THR A 117 -3.11 -0.73 -20.34
CA THR A 117 -4.01 -1.15 -19.25
C THR A 117 -4.95 -2.24 -19.69
N THR A 118 -5.41 -3.05 -18.75
CA THR A 118 -6.54 -3.97 -18.90
C THR A 118 -7.48 -3.87 -17.72
N VAL A 119 -8.70 -4.37 -17.86
CA VAL A 119 -9.67 -4.47 -16.76
C VAL A 119 -9.96 -5.93 -16.50
N THR A 120 -9.80 -6.38 -15.27
CA THR A 120 -10.06 -7.75 -14.84
C THR A 120 -10.75 -7.74 -13.49
N ASN A 121 -11.87 -8.44 -13.35
CA ASN A 121 -12.67 -8.48 -12.12
C ASN A 121 -12.97 -7.06 -11.58
N ASN A 122 -13.35 -6.16 -12.46
CA ASN A 122 -13.63 -4.74 -12.17
C ASN A 122 -12.41 -3.91 -11.66
N ASN A 123 -11.21 -4.47 -11.65
CA ASN A 123 -10.00 -3.73 -11.31
C ASN A 123 -9.29 -3.28 -12.57
N LEU A 124 -8.74 -2.06 -12.54
CA LEU A 124 -7.83 -1.57 -13.56
C LEU A 124 -6.42 -2.11 -13.27
N ILE A 125 -5.78 -2.69 -14.27
CA ILE A 125 -4.44 -3.27 -14.16
C ILE A 125 -3.48 -2.47 -15.04
N ASP A 126 -2.40 -1.99 -14.45
CA ASP A 126 -1.31 -1.37 -15.19
C ASP A 126 -0.40 -2.45 -15.81
N CYS A 127 -0.45 -2.54 -17.13
CA CYS A 127 0.34 -3.45 -17.95
C CYS A 127 1.50 -2.73 -18.67
N SER A 128 1.94 -1.60 -18.15
CA SER A 128 3.08 -0.87 -18.70
C SER A 128 4.33 -1.77 -18.76
N PRO A 129 5.12 -1.76 -19.84
CA PRO A 129 6.20 -2.74 -20.05
C PRO A 129 7.21 -2.83 -18.91
N HIS A 130 7.57 -1.72 -18.29
CA HIS A 130 8.52 -1.67 -17.17
C HIS A 130 7.96 -2.31 -15.88
N ARG A 131 6.64 -2.47 -15.76
CA ARG A 131 5.96 -3.04 -14.58
C ARG A 131 5.63 -4.52 -14.69
N LEU A 132 5.70 -5.11 -15.89
CA LEU A 132 5.29 -6.51 -16.12
C LEU A 132 6.09 -7.54 -15.31
N LYS A 133 7.34 -7.24 -14.97
CA LYS A 133 8.22 -8.12 -14.18
C LYS A 133 8.17 -7.83 -12.67
N LEU A 134 7.44 -6.81 -12.25
CA LEU A 134 7.32 -6.42 -10.86
C LEU A 134 6.15 -7.16 -10.19
N PRO A 135 6.09 -7.23 -8.84
CA PRO A 135 5.03 -7.92 -8.14
C PRO A 135 3.64 -7.42 -8.53
N GLN A 136 2.80 -8.33 -9.04
CA GLN A 136 1.53 -8.02 -9.69
C GLN A 136 0.53 -7.30 -8.78
N GLY A 137 0.55 -7.55 -7.46
CA GLY A 137 -0.35 -6.90 -6.51
C GLY A 137 -0.26 -5.37 -6.48
N TYR A 138 0.89 -4.81 -6.86
CA TYR A 138 1.08 -3.36 -6.95
C TYR A 138 0.63 -2.76 -8.29
N ASN A 139 0.26 -3.59 -9.26
CA ASN A 139 -0.25 -3.14 -10.56
C ASN A 139 -1.79 -3.05 -10.58
N VAL A 140 -2.46 -3.46 -9.51
CA VAL A 140 -3.91 -3.51 -9.38
C VAL A 140 -4.43 -2.22 -8.77
N TYR A 141 -5.34 -1.56 -9.50
CA TYR A 141 -6.04 -0.35 -9.07
C TYR A 141 -7.51 -0.68 -8.84
N ARG A 142 -7.99 -0.50 -7.62
CA ARG A 142 -9.34 -0.86 -7.19
C ARG A 142 -10.30 0.29 -7.44
N PRO A 143 -11.46 0.04 -8.04
CA PRO A 143 -12.44 1.08 -8.26
C PRO A 143 -12.98 1.61 -6.93
N LEU A 144 -13.17 2.92 -6.88
CA LEU A 144 -13.82 3.63 -5.80
C LEU A 144 -15.15 4.19 -6.27
N PRO A 145 -16.12 4.38 -5.37
CA PRO A 145 -17.34 5.09 -5.71
C PRO A 145 -17.04 6.49 -6.27
N SER A 146 -17.79 6.90 -7.26
CA SER A 146 -17.73 8.27 -7.77
C SER A 146 -18.13 9.25 -6.67
N LEU A 147 -17.41 10.38 -6.58
CA LEU A 147 -17.88 11.52 -5.78
C LEU A 147 -19.03 12.15 -6.55
N THR A 148 -20.27 11.78 -6.24
CA THR A 148 -21.43 12.37 -6.91
C THR A 148 -21.54 13.84 -6.54
N ALA A 149 -21.75 14.70 -7.55
CA ALA A 149 -21.96 16.13 -7.34
C ALA A 149 -23.17 16.45 -6.44
N HIS A 150 -24.01 15.45 -6.16
CA HIS A 150 -25.21 15.54 -5.32
C HIS A 150 -25.04 14.88 -3.94
N ALA A 151 -23.86 14.30 -3.62
CA ALA A 151 -23.60 13.84 -2.25
C ALA A 151 -23.58 15.06 -1.32
N ASN A 152 -24.34 14.99 -0.21
CA ASN A 152 -24.23 16.02 0.82
C ASN A 152 -22.79 16.01 1.40
N ALA A 153 -22.37 17.11 2.01
CA ALA A 153 -21.01 17.27 2.51
C ALA A 153 -20.62 16.17 3.52
N GLU A 154 -21.56 15.63 4.28
CA GLU A 154 -21.34 14.57 5.27
C GLU A 154 -20.99 13.23 4.61
N ILE A 155 -21.72 12.84 3.55
CA ILE A 155 -21.43 11.62 2.78
C ILE A 155 -20.05 11.71 2.15
N SER A 156 -19.71 12.85 1.55
CA SER A 156 -18.40 13.10 0.96
C SER A 156 -17.28 13.02 2.00
N THR A 157 -17.47 13.59 3.18
CA THR A 157 -16.48 13.54 4.28
C THR A 157 -16.25 12.12 4.75
N LYS A 158 -17.31 11.35 5.01
CA LYS A 158 -17.23 9.95 5.45
C LYS A 158 -16.54 9.06 4.40
N GLN A 159 -16.84 9.27 3.13
CA GLN A 159 -16.17 8.55 2.03
C GLN A 159 -14.67 8.86 2.01
N HIS A 160 -14.29 10.14 2.15
CA HIS A 160 -12.88 10.54 2.20
C HIS A 160 -12.15 9.94 3.40
N GLU A 161 -12.78 9.85 4.56
CA GLU A 161 -12.20 9.20 5.75
C GLU A 161 -11.97 7.71 5.51
N GLN A 162 -12.92 7.00 4.91
CA GLN A 162 -12.76 5.59 4.55
C GLN A 162 -11.62 5.38 3.56
N GLU A 163 -11.52 6.21 2.53
CA GLU A 163 -10.42 6.18 1.56
C GLU A 163 -9.07 6.45 2.23
N ASN A 164 -9.00 7.39 3.17
CA ASN A 164 -7.79 7.67 3.94
C ASN A 164 -7.36 6.45 4.78
N PHE A 165 -8.30 5.77 5.46
CA PHE A 165 -8.00 4.53 6.17
C PHE A 165 -7.53 3.43 5.24
N GLN A 166 -8.13 3.28 4.06
CA GLN A 166 -7.68 2.31 3.07
C GLN A 166 -6.25 2.56 2.62
N MET A 167 -5.88 3.81 2.29
CA MET A 167 -4.51 4.17 1.90
C MET A 167 -3.50 3.87 3.02
N LEU A 168 -3.87 4.09 4.28
CA LEU A 168 -2.99 3.93 5.45
C LEU A 168 -2.84 2.48 5.90
N LEU A 169 -3.90 1.67 5.78
CA LEU A 169 -3.97 0.36 6.41
C LEU A 169 -3.89 -0.80 5.42
N TRP A 170 -4.40 -0.63 4.20
CA TRP A 170 -4.46 -1.70 3.22
C TRP A 170 -3.13 -2.45 2.98
N PRO A 171 -1.98 -1.77 2.75
CA PRO A 171 -0.74 -2.46 2.48
C PRO A 171 -0.27 -3.33 3.65
N LEU A 172 -0.58 -2.92 4.87
CA LEU A 172 -0.22 -3.62 6.10
C LEU A 172 -1.20 -4.75 6.41
N TYR A 173 -2.49 -4.50 6.23
CA TYR A 173 -3.54 -5.50 6.43
C TYR A 173 -3.45 -6.65 5.44
N ALA A 174 -3.12 -6.40 4.17
CA ALA A 174 -2.90 -7.46 3.20
C ALA A 174 -1.78 -8.43 3.64
N THR A 175 -0.69 -7.90 4.21
CA THR A 175 0.38 -8.72 4.79
C THR A 175 -0.12 -9.50 6.00
N SER A 176 -0.87 -8.85 6.90
CA SER A 176 -1.45 -9.48 8.09
C SER A 176 -2.39 -10.62 7.72
N PHE A 177 -3.24 -10.41 6.72
CA PHE A 177 -4.16 -11.43 6.22
C PHE A 177 -3.41 -12.63 5.65
N CYS A 178 -2.41 -12.42 4.79
CA CYS A 178 -1.60 -13.52 4.25
C CYS A 178 -0.88 -14.31 5.36
N LEU A 179 -0.36 -13.60 6.39
CA LEU A 179 0.27 -14.25 7.54
C LEU A 179 -0.75 -15.05 8.37
N SER A 180 -1.97 -14.55 8.54
CA SER A 180 -3.01 -15.29 9.28
C SER A 180 -3.36 -16.60 8.59
N GLU A 181 -3.49 -16.62 7.27
CA GLU A 181 -3.72 -17.83 6.48
C GLU A 181 -2.58 -18.85 6.63
N VAL A 182 -1.32 -18.37 6.60
CA VAL A 182 -0.15 -19.25 6.82
C VAL A 182 -0.16 -19.87 8.20
N VAL A 183 -0.47 -19.09 9.23
CA VAL A 183 -0.53 -19.58 10.62
C VAL A 183 -1.72 -20.51 10.83
N ASP A 184 -2.87 -20.23 10.24
CA ASP A 184 -4.06 -21.08 10.35
C ASP A 184 -3.85 -22.44 9.69
N ALA A 185 -3.03 -22.54 8.65
CA ALA A 185 -2.64 -23.79 8.03
C ALA A 185 -1.75 -24.68 8.92
N ILE A 186 -1.15 -24.15 10.01
CA ILE A 186 -0.36 -24.95 10.96
C ILE A 186 -1.30 -25.79 11.82
N PRO A 187 -1.09 -27.13 11.94
CA PRO A 187 -1.91 -27.98 12.79
C PRO A 187 -1.98 -27.48 14.23
N GLY A 188 -3.17 -27.52 14.85
CA GLY A 188 -3.40 -26.98 16.20
C GLY A 188 -2.45 -27.51 17.25
N ALA A 189 -2.07 -28.79 17.18
CA ALA A 189 -1.08 -29.41 18.09
C ALA A 189 0.34 -28.81 17.95
N GLN A 190 0.63 -28.11 16.86
CA GLN A 190 1.91 -27.44 16.63
C GLN A 190 1.84 -25.93 16.90
N ARG A 191 0.66 -25.40 17.25
CA ARG A 191 0.42 -23.97 17.57
C ARG A 191 -0.43 -23.80 18.83
N GLU A 192 -0.13 -24.54 19.87
CA GLU A 192 -0.85 -24.43 21.15
C GLU A 192 -0.72 -23.04 21.79
N GLN A 193 0.36 -22.34 21.44
CA GLN A 193 0.62 -20.97 21.88
C GLN A 193 1.06 -20.13 20.67
N LEU A 194 0.47 -18.96 20.52
CA LEU A 194 0.80 -18.03 19.45
C LEU A 194 1.25 -16.71 20.04
N LEU A 195 2.50 -16.33 19.79
CA LEU A 195 3.09 -15.06 20.20
C LEU A 195 3.21 -14.11 19.01
N VAL A 196 2.66 -12.92 19.15
CA VAL A 196 2.78 -11.86 18.15
C VAL A 196 3.70 -10.77 18.71
N LEU A 197 4.91 -10.70 18.15
CA LEU A 197 5.89 -9.69 18.55
C LEU A 197 5.57 -8.31 18.00
N SER A 198 6.14 -7.27 18.61
CA SER A 198 5.84 -5.88 18.23
C SER A 198 4.33 -5.61 18.15
N ALA A 199 3.57 -6.15 19.10
CA ALA A 199 2.11 -6.22 19.10
C ALA A 199 1.40 -4.88 18.89
N SER A 200 2.08 -3.76 19.12
CA SER A 200 1.54 -2.40 18.86
C SER A 200 1.73 -1.92 17.43
N SER A 201 2.39 -2.67 16.56
CA SER A 201 2.52 -2.32 15.15
C SER A 201 1.19 -2.49 14.41
N LYS A 202 0.95 -1.70 13.35
CA LYS A 202 -0.27 -1.82 12.56
C LYS A 202 -0.42 -3.21 11.92
N THR A 203 0.69 -3.81 11.49
CA THR A 203 0.70 -5.18 10.93
C THR A 203 0.30 -6.20 11.98
N SER A 204 0.91 -6.13 13.18
CA SER A 204 0.57 -7.05 14.28
C SER A 204 -0.86 -6.88 14.77
N LEU A 205 -1.38 -5.65 14.82
CA LEU A 205 -2.79 -5.39 15.15
C LEU A 205 -3.74 -5.97 14.10
N GLY A 206 -3.44 -5.80 12.81
CA GLY A 206 -4.24 -6.40 11.73
C GLY A 206 -4.21 -7.93 11.77
N LEU A 207 -3.06 -8.52 12.12
CA LEU A 207 -2.90 -9.96 12.30
C LEU A 207 -3.70 -10.47 13.51
N ALA A 208 -3.61 -9.79 14.65
CA ALA A 208 -4.36 -10.14 15.85
C ALA A 208 -5.88 -10.05 15.63
N PHE A 209 -6.33 -9.03 14.87
CA PHE A 209 -7.72 -8.91 14.46
C PHE A 209 -8.15 -10.11 13.61
N ALA A 210 -7.36 -10.51 12.60
CA ALA A 210 -7.66 -11.68 11.77
C ALA A 210 -7.71 -12.98 12.59
N PHE A 211 -6.79 -13.17 13.53
CA PHE A 211 -6.80 -14.31 14.45
C PHE A 211 -8.05 -14.33 15.33
N LYS A 212 -8.44 -13.20 15.89
CA LYS A 212 -9.65 -13.08 16.71
C LYS A 212 -10.90 -13.46 15.91
N GLU A 213 -11.05 -12.97 14.68
CA GLU A 213 -12.18 -13.35 13.80
C GLU A 213 -12.18 -14.84 13.45
N ALA A 214 -11.01 -15.46 13.35
CA ALA A 214 -10.86 -16.92 13.14
C ALA A 214 -10.97 -17.75 14.45
N GLY A 215 -11.21 -17.12 15.61
CA GLY A 215 -11.27 -17.81 16.89
C GLY A 215 -9.91 -18.32 17.41
N ILE A 216 -8.81 -17.77 16.90
CA ILE A 216 -7.44 -18.14 17.27
C ILE A 216 -6.95 -17.19 18.38
N ASN A 217 -6.52 -17.77 19.52
CA ASN A 217 -5.98 -17.00 20.62
C ASN A 217 -4.52 -16.63 20.37
N ALA A 218 -4.21 -15.35 20.46
CA ALA A 218 -2.85 -14.82 20.30
C ALA A 218 -2.46 -13.95 21.50
N ILE A 219 -1.23 -14.11 21.97
CA ILE A 219 -0.62 -13.29 23.01
C ILE A 219 0.20 -12.19 22.32
N GLY A 220 -0.14 -10.94 22.59
CA GLY A 220 0.61 -9.79 22.13
C GLY A 220 1.82 -9.50 23.00
N VAL A 221 3.01 -9.36 22.40
CA VAL A 221 4.24 -8.99 23.11
C VAL A 221 4.68 -7.59 22.70
N THR A 222 4.82 -6.69 23.67
CA THR A 222 5.14 -5.28 23.42
C THR A 222 6.01 -4.70 24.56
N SER A 223 6.35 -3.40 24.44
CA SER A 223 6.98 -2.70 25.56
C SER A 223 5.98 -2.46 26.70
N GLU A 224 6.42 -2.54 27.96
CA GLU A 224 5.60 -2.41 29.17
C GLU A 224 4.64 -1.21 29.13
N LYS A 225 5.13 -0.06 28.71
CA LYS A 225 4.33 1.17 28.58
C LYS A 225 3.14 1.08 27.61
N ARG A 226 3.06 0.07 26.77
CA ARG A 226 1.99 -0.13 25.79
C ARG A 226 1.02 -1.26 26.15
N VAL A 227 1.32 -2.06 27.16
CA VAL A 227 0.51 -3.22 27.55
C VAL A 227 -0.95 -2.81 27.79
N ALA A 228 -1.21 -1.90 28.72
CA ALA A 228 -2.56 -1.49 29.08
C ALA A 228 -3.36 -0.91 27.88
N SER A 229 -2.69 -0.16 26.99
CA SER A 229 -3.36 0.40 25.81
C SER A 229 -3.73 -0.66 24.77
N LEU A 230 -2.96 -1.73 24.66
CA LEU A 230 -3.26 -2.86 23.76
C LEU A 230 -4.31 -3.80 24.34
N GLU A 231 -4.29 -4.05 25.65
CA GLU A 231 -5.35 -4.81 26.33
C GLU A 231 -6.72 -4.16 26.11
N ALA A 232 -6.78 -2.83 26.21
CA ALA A 232 -8.01 -2.07 25.99
C ALA A 232 -8.58 -2.22 24.56
N LEU A 233 -7.76 -2.58 23.55
CA LEU A 233 -8.25 -2.86 22.20
C LEU A 233 -8.98 -4.21 22.09
N GLY A 234 -8.72 -5.14 23.00
CA GLY A 234 -9.38 -6.44 23.06
C GLY A 234 -9.18 -7.31 21.82
N VAL A 235 -8.08 -7.14 21.08
CA VAL A 235 -7.75 -7.95 19.88
C VAL A 235 -6.82 -9.13 20.19
N TYR A 236 -6.12 -9.08 21.31
CA TYR A 236 -5.28 -10.17 21.83
C TYR A 236 -6.01 -10.91 22.96
N SER A 237 -5.72 -12.20 23.15
CA SER A 237 -6.21 -12.96 24.29
C SER A 237 -5.50 -12.57 25.60
N ALA A 238 -4.25 -12.12 25.49
CA ALA A 238 -3.46 -11.52 26.55
C ALA A 238 -2.40 -10.61 25.94
N VAL A 239 -1.91 -9.65 26.71
CA VAL A 239 -0.77 -8.79 26.31
C VAL A 239 0.27 -8.82 27.42
N ILE A 240 1.54 -8.97 27.04
CA ILE A 240 2.67 -8.98 27.98
C ILE A 240 3.78 -8.05 27.53
N GLY A 241 4.59 -7.60 28.49
CA GLY A 241 5.84 -6.90 28.24
C GLY A 241 6.94 -7.86 27.76
N TYR A 242 7.93 -7.33 27.02
CA TYR A 242 9.11 -8.11 26.63
C TYR A 242 9.85 -8.68 27.83
N GLU A 243 9.82 -7.99 28.96
CA GLU A 243 10.45 -8.38 30.23
C GLU A 243 9.80 -9.61 30.87
N GLN A 244 8.59 -9.96 30.44
CA GLN A 244 7.84 -11.11 30.95
C GLN A 244 8.00 -12.37 30.09
N LEU A 245 8.70 -12.29 28.96
CA LEU A 245 8.90 -13.43 28.06
C LEU A 245 9.56 -14.63 28.76
N ASP A 246 10.53 -14.38 29.65
CA ASP A 246 11.25 -15.42 30.36
C ASP A 246 10.37 -16.17 31.40
N MET A 247 9.22 -15.58 31.76
CA MET A 247 8.25 -16.19 32.68
C MET A 247 7.21 -17.08 31.96
N LEU A 248 7.14 -17.00 30.62
CA LEU A 248 6.21 -17.80 29.84
C LEU A 248 6.64 -19.28 29.84
N GLN A 249 5.72 -20.16 30.22
CA GLN A 249 5.89 -21.55 29.93
C GLN A 249 5.64 -21.81 28.45
N LEU A 250 6.71 -22.05 27.72
CA LEU A 250 6.62 -22.34 26.29
C LEU A 250 6.00 -23.72 26.07
N LYS A 251 5.00 -23.76 25.21
CA LYS A 251 4.36 -24.97 24.67
C LYS A 251 4.80 -25.15 23.21
N SER A 252 4.02 -25.85 22.39
CA SER A 252 4.19 -25.83 20.94
C SER A 252 3.90 -24.39 20.44
N THR A 253 4.95 -23.56 20.39
CA THR A 253 4.81 -22.08 20.21
C THR A 253 5.17 -21.66 18.80
N VAL A 254 4.27 -20.92 18.17
CA VAL A 254 4.54 -20.17 16.92
C VAL A 254 4.77 -18.72 17.28
N VAL A 255 5.84 -18.15 16.74
CA VAL A 255 6.20 -16.73 16.92
C VAL A 255 6.08 -16.01 15.58
N VAL A 256 5.35 -14.89 15.55
CA VAL A 256 5.11 -14.06 14.37
C VAL A 256 5.52 -12.60 14.63
#